data_93633adc05e51ae99c0bce042569991f
#
_entry.id   93633adc05e51ae99c0bce042569991f
#
_cell.length_a   1.000
_cell.length_b   1.000
_cell.length_c   1.000
_cell.angle_alpha   90.00
_cell.angle_beta   90.00
_cell.angle_gamma   90.00
#
_symmetry.space_group_name_H-M   'P 1'
#
loop_
_entity.id
_entity.type
_entity.pdbx_description
1 polymer ?
#
loop_
_entity_poly.entity_id
_entity_poly.type
_entity_poly.pdbx_seq_one_letter_code
_entity_poly.pdbx_strand_id
1 'polypeptide(L)'
;MTGKILIKCDLVVRTGLHIGGSSSFSAIGTVDSPVIRDPFTGLPIVPGSSLKGKLRTLLARRSCVTGETLPDFSADGEVLLRMFGSSEPFRFARLQFADAFLLNYDQLKGVGVTEVKSENTINRLTSKANPRQIERVIAGSRFGINIVYNLSDPKEMEEDLLLLSKAMKLLQLDYLGGHGSRGNGRVSFQNFQVIPYPETLNVDLDGIRQTFKTEVEEYELFSAKAGV
;
A
#
# COMPACT_ATOMS: atom_id res chain seq x y z
N MET A 1 23.96 5.68 -12.17
CA MET A 1 23.21 5.66 -10.90
C MET A 1 24.07 6.32 -9.87
N THR A 2 23.68 7.49 -9.38
CA THR A 2 24.53 8.32 -8.52
C THR A 2 24.35 8.01 -7.03
N GLY A 3 23.23 7.39 -6.64
CA GLY A 3 22.96 7.03 -5.25
C GLY A 3 21.58 6.41 -5.09
N LYS A 4 21.20 6.17 -3.85
CA LYS A 4 19.87 5.66 -3.47
C LYS A 4 19.30 6.49 -2.32
N ILE A 5 17.98 6.56 -2.25
CA ILE A 5 17.27 7.13 -1.11
C ILE A 5 16.37 6.04 -0.56
N LEU A 6 16.54 5.70 0.70
CA LEU A 6 15.72 4.75 1.41
C LEU A 6 14.62 5.49 2.16
N ILE A 7 13.36 5.16 1.85
CA ILE A 7 12.17 5.70 2.48
C ILE A 7 11.56 4.58 3.32
N LYS A 8 11.53 4.78 4.63
CA LYS A 8 10.93 3.87 5.60
C LYS A 8 9.75 4.54 6.26
N CYS A 9 8.68 3.78 6.50
CA CYS A 9 7.56 4.21 7.33
C CYS A 9 6.75 3.01 7.82
N ASP A 10 5.84 3.24 8.76
CA ASP A 10 4.86 2.26 9.19
C ASP A 10 3.55 2.46 8.43
N LEU A 11 3.02 1.39 7.83
CA LEU A 11 1.65 1.34 7.34
C LEU A 11 0.77 0.81 8.47
N VAL A 12 -0.15 1.63 8.95
CA VAL A 12 -1.09 1.29 10.02
C VAL A 12 -2.44 0.94 9.42
N VAL A 13 -2.95 -0.24 9.73
CA VAL A 13 -4.29 -0.69 9.30
C VAL A 13 -5.34 0.00 10.17
N ARG A 14 -6.23 0.79 9.55
CA ARG A 14 -7.31 1.52 10.25
C ARG A 14 -8.64 0.77 10.23
N THR A 15 -8.91 0.02 9.17
CA THR A 15 -10.03 -0.92 9.08
C THR A 15 -9.54 -2.23 8.50
N GLY A 16 -10.17 -3.35 8.82
CA GLY A 16 -9.69 -4.68 8.44
C GLY A 16 -9.17 -4.75 7.00
N LEU A 17 -7.94 -5.24 6.83
CA LEU A 17 -7.24 -5.27 5.54
C LEU A 17 -7.28 -6.68 4.95
N HIS A 18 -7.81 -6.80 3.73
CA HIS A 18 -7.79 -8.04 2.96
C HIS A 18 -6.92 -7.88 1.70
N ILE A 19 -5.76 -8.50 1.70
CA ILE A 19 -4.97 -8.75 0.49
C ILE A 19 -4.97 -10.25 0.29
N GLY A 20 -5.68 -10.73 -0.74
CA GLY A 20 -5.91 -12.14 -0.96
C GLY A 20 -4.63 -12.90 -1.28
N GLY A 21 -4.48 -14.08 -0.66
CA GLY A 21 -3.51 -15.10 -1.04
C GLY A 21 -4.06 -16.02 -2.13
N SER A 22 -3.22 -16.90 -2.68
CA SER A 22 -3.72 -17.94 -3.59
C SER A 22 -4.53 -18.99 -2.82
N SER A 23 -5.73 -19.29 -3.30
CA SER A 23 -6.62 -20.30 -2.72
C SER A 23 -6.26 -21.74 -3.13
N SER A 24 -5.09 -21.94 -3.76
CA SER A 24 -4.71 -23.23 -4.39
C SER A 24 -4.63 -24.43 -3.42
N PHE A 25 -4.70 -24.20 -2.11
CA PHE A 25 -4.63 -25.24 -1.07
C PHE A 25 -5.61 -25.00 0.09
N SER A 26 -6.78 -24.46 -0.18
CA SER A 26 -7.80 -24.36 0.87
C SER A 26 -8.31 -25.75 1.23
N ALA A 27 -7.96 -26.27 2.41
CA ALA A 27 -8.55 -27.48 2.97
C ALA A 27 -10.07 -27.27 3.17
N ILE A 28 -10.85 -28.33 3.06
CA ILE A 28 -12.30 -28.30 3.31
C ILE A 28 -12.55 -27.75 4.73
N GLY A 29 -13.29 -26.63 4.84
CA GLY A 29 -13.57 -25.97 6.12
C GLY A 29 -12.69 -24.76 6.45
N THR A 30 -11.81 -24.34 5.54
CA THR A 30 -11.08 -23.08 5.66
C THR A 30 -11.89 -21.90 5.12
N VAL A 31 -11.46 -20.68 5.48
CA VAL A 31 -12.08 -19.43 5.02
C VAL A 31 -12.05 -19.34 3.48
N ASP A 32 -13.14 -18.90 2.85
CA ASP A 32 -13.27 -18.80 1.39
C ASP A 32 -12.21 -17.93 0.75
N SER A 33 -11.78 -16.87 1.44
CA SER A 33 -10.80 -15.90 0.95
C SER A 33 -9.76 -15.60 2.04
N PRO A 34 -8.64 -16.36 2.09
CA PRO A 34 -7.56 -16.12 3.05
C PRO A 34 -6.70 -14.91 2.67
N VAL A 35 -6.06 -14.29 3.66
CA VAL A 35 -5.03 -13.26 3.42
C VAL A 35 -3.70 -13.89 3.03
N ILE A 36 -2.92 -13.12 2.25
CA ILE A 36 -1.54 -13.52 1.92
C ILE A 36 -0.66 -13.48 3.15
N ARG A 37 0.22 -14.49 3.28
CA ARG A 37 1.11 -14.68 4.43
C ARG A 37 2.53 -14.94 3.98
N ASP A 38 3.48 -14.52 4.82
CA ASP A 38 4.87 -14.95 4.70
C ASP A 38 4.97 -16.45 5.03
N PRO A 39 5.53 -17.27 4.14
CA PRO A 39 5.61 -18.72 4.35
C PRO A 39 6.52 -19.14 5.51
N PHE A 40 7.48 -18.30 5.89
CA PHE A 40 8.40 -18.60 6.99
C PHE A 40 7.76 -18.36 8.36
N THR A 41 7.10 -17.21 8.52
CA THR A 41 6.52 -16.84 9.83
C THR A 41 5.04 -17.21 9.96
N GLY A 42 4.35 -17.48 8.85
CA GLY A 42 2.89 -17.66 8.80
C GLY A 42 2.10 -16.38 9.06
N LEU A 43 2.76 -15.24 9.26
CA LEU A 43 2.11 -13.96 9.55
C LEU A 43 1.67 -13.25 8.26
N PRO A 44 0.59 -12.44 8.32
CA PRO A 44 0.16 -11.63 7.20
C PRO A 44 1.28 -10.67 6.74
N ILE A 45 1.34 -10.43 5.44
CA ILE A 45 2.24 -9.43 4.84
C ILE A 45 1.46 -8.47 3.94
N VAL A 46 2.05 -7.31 3.68
CA VAL A 46 1.63 -6.43 2.59
C VAL A 46 2.65 -6.56 1.46
N PRO A 47 2.31 -7.25 0.33
CA PRO A 47 3.23 -7.38 -0.79
C PRO A 47 3.61 -6.03 -1.37
N GLY A 48 4.89 -5.84 -1.67
CA GLY A 48 5.40 -4.64 -2.32
C GLY A 48 4.72 -4.39 -3.67
N SER A 49 4.38 -5.46 -4.40
CA SER A 49 3.63 -5.39 -5.66
C SER A 49 2.23 -4.80 -5.49
N SER A 50 1.52 -5.16 -4.40
CA SER A 50 0.19 -4.64 -4.10
C SER A 50 0.24 -3.15 -3.78
N LEU A 51 1.21 -2.72 -2.97
CA LEU A 51 1.40 -1.31 -2.65
C LEU A 51 1.81 -0.51 -3.89
N LYS A 52 2.83 -0.97 -4.62
CA LYS A 52 3.31 -0.36 -5.87
C LYS A 52 2.18 -0.18 -6.89
N GLY A 53 1.43 -1.25 -7.18
CA GLY A 53 0.34 -1.23 -8.15
C GLY A 53 -0.77 -0.25 -7.75
N LYS A 54 -1.13 -0.23 -6.47
CA LYS A 54 -2.16 0.69 -5.96
C LYS A 54 -1.73 2.15 -6.05
N LEU A 55 -0.51 2.49 -5.63
CA LEU A 55 0.00 3.87 -5.71
C LEU A 55 0.08 4.36 -7.16
N ARG A 56 0.58 3.52 -8.08
CA ARG A 56 0.60 3.83 -9.52
C ARG A 56 -0.79 4.09 -10.07
N THR A 57 -1.75 3.21 -9.76
CA THR A 57 -3.14 3.34 -10.22
C THR A 57 -3.80 4.63 -9.71
N LEU A 58 -3.55 5.02 -8.46
CA LEU A 58 -4.10 6.25 -7.89
C LEU A 58 -3.57 7.50 -8.60
N LEU A 59 -2.27 7.52 -8.94
CA LEU A 59 -1.66 8.61 -9.70
C LEU A 59 -2.19 8.65 -11.14
N ALA A 60 -2.31 7.50 -11.80
CA ALA A 60 -2.87 7.42 -13.15
C ALA A 60 -4.33 7.94 -13.18
N ARG A 61 -5.16 7.53 -12.20
CA ARG A 61 -6.54 8.04 -12.07
C ARG A 61 -6.61 9.55 -11.89
N ARG A 62 -5.67 10.13 -11.16
CA ARG A 62 -5.62 11.59 -10.97
C ARG A 62 -5.35 12.33 -12.28
N SER A 63 -4.60 11.71 -13.21
CA SER A 63 -4.23 12.30 -14.49
C SER A 63 -5.28 12.06 -15.59
N CYS A 64 -6.24 11.13 -15.36
CA CYS A 64 -7.31 10.86 -16.32
C CYS A 64 -8.40 11.92 -16.28
N VAL A 65 -8.92 12.25 -17.45
CA VAL A 65 -10.12 13.08 -17.60
C VAL A 65 -11.34 12.28 -17.13
N THR A 66 -12.27 12.96 -16.47
CA THR A 66 -13.48 12.33 -15.91
C THR A 66 -14.27 11.58 -16.99
N GLY A 67 -14.53 10.30 -16.75
CA GLY A 67 -15.31 9.44 -17.65
C GLY A 67 -14.48 8.59 -18.62
N GLU A 68 -13.16 8.77 -18.67
CA GLU A 68 -12.27 7.92 -19.45
C GLU A 68 -11.90 6.63 -18.70
N THR A 69 -11.68 5.56 -19.46
CA THR A 69 -11.07 4.35 -18.94
C THR A 69 -9.58 4.58 -18.70
N LEU A 70 -9.04 4.02 -17.61
CA LEU A 70 -7.61 4.06 -17.40
C LEU A 70 -6.88 3.37 -18.56
N PRO A 71 -5.84 3.99 -19.13
CA PRO A 71 -5.01 3.35 -20.13
C PRO A 71 -4.24 2.16 -19.53
N ASP A 72 -3.66 1.34 -20.37
CA ASP A 72 -2.68 0.34 -19.96
C ASP A 72 -1.46 1.01 -19.33
N PHE A 73 -0.74 0.29 -18.47
CA PHE A 73 0.45 0.80 -17.76
C PHE A 73 1.57 1.31 -18.69
N SER A 74 1.64 0.78 -19.92
CA SER A 74 2.59 1.23 -20.95
C SER A 74 2.28 2.63 -21.52
N ALA A 75 1.03 3.06 -21.40
CA ALA A 75 0.55 4.37 -21.86
C ALA A 75 0.51 5.43 -20.74
N ASP A 76 1.06 5.13 -19.56
CA ASP A 76 1.23 6.12 -18.49
C ASP A 76 2.14 7.28 -18.93
N GLY A 77 1.96 8.45 -18.34
CA GLY A 77 2.84 9.60 -18.57
C GLY A 77 4.29 9.33 -18.15
N GLU A 78 5.25 10.04 -18.74
CA GLU A 78 6.69 9.82 -18.58
C GLU A 78 7.14 9.75 -17.12
N VAL A 79 6.59 10.58 -16.25
CA VAL A 79 6.92 10.57 -14.80
C VAL A 79 6.52 9.25 -14.14
N LEU A 80 5.35 8.71 -14.45
CA LEU A 80 4.91 7.41 -13.92
C LEU A 80 5.75 6.26 -14.49
N LEU A 81 6.09 6.32 -15.77
CA LEU A 81 6.94 5.31 -16.41
C LEU A 81 8.34 5.28 -15.76
N ARG A 82 8.97 6.44 -15.51
CA ARG A 82 10.28 6.47 -14.86
C ARG A 82 10.23 6.08 -13.38
N MET A 83 9.16 6.43 -12.65
CA MET A 83 9.00 6.06 -11.24
C MET A 83 8.73 4.57 -11.06
N PHE A 84 7.78 4.02 -11.79
CA PHE A 84 7.26 2.66 -11.59
C PHE A 84 7.79 1.63 -12.60
N GLY A 85 8.40 2.07 -13.67
CA GLY A 85 8.91 1.22 -14.74
C GLY A 85 7.86 0.83 -15.78
N SER A 86 8.31 0.34 -16.93
CA SER A 86 7.48 -0.20 -18.01
C SER A 86 8.21 -1.29 -18.76
N SER A 87 7.47 -2.25 -19.32
CA SER A 87 8.01 -3.26 -20.25
C SER A 87 8.06 -2.75 -21.68
N GLU A 88 7.07 -1.91 -22.09
CA GLU A 88 6.95 -1.34 -23.43
C GLU A 88 6.47 0.12 -23.33
N PRO A 89 7.31 1.12 -23.70
CA PRO A 89 8.75 1.02 -23.89
C PRO A 89 9.47 0.59 -22.61
N PHE A 90 10.59 -0.15 -22.76
CA PHE A 90 11.34 -0.61 -21.59
C PHE A 90 11.89 0.55 -20.78
N ARG A 91 11.53 0.60 -19.49
CA ARG A 91 11.99 1.60 -18.53
C ARG A 91 12.30 0.93 -17.18
N PHE A 92 13.48 1.17 -16.66
CA PHE A 92 13.79 0.76 -15.29
C PHE A 92 12.97 1.57 -14.28
N ALA A 93 12.37 0.88 -13.31
CA ALA A 93 11.72 1.54 -12.19
C ALA A 93 12.73 2.24 -11.28
N ARG A 94 12.52 3.50 -10.96
CA ARG A 94 13.28 4.19 -9.91
C ARG A 94 12.86 3.76 -8.51
N LEU A 95 11.57 3.46 -8.33
CA LEU A 95 11.02 2.99 -7.07
C LEU A 95 11.03 1.45 -7.00
N GLN A 96 11.60 0.92 -5.92
CA GLN A 96 11.61 -0.49 -5.58
C GLN A 96 10.90 -0.66 -4.25
N PHE A 97 9.88 -1.51 -4.22
CA PHE A 97 9.04 -1.77 -3.05
C PHE A 97 9.37 -3.16 -2.50
N ALA A 98 9.79 -3.22 -1.25
CA ALA A 98 9.92 -4.49 -0.54
C ALA A 98 8.56 -4.96 -0.02
N ASP A 99 8.43 -6.26 0.22
CA ASP A 99 7.31 -6.79 0.98
C ASP A 99 7.38 -6.27 2.42
N ALA A 100 6.24 -5.91 2.98
CA ALA A 100 6.15 -5.32 4.31
C ALA A 100 5.67 -6.35 5.32
N PHE A 101 6.48 -6.55 6.36
CA PHE A 101 6.22 -7.51 7.44
C PHE A 101 5.54 -6.85 8.64
N LEU A 102 4.80 -7.65 9.39
CA LEU A 102 4.10 -7.20 10.60
C LEU A 102 5.12 -6.83 11.69
N LEU A 103 5.01 -5.60 12.23
CA LEU A 103 5.93 -5.07 13.24
C LEU A 103 5.47 -5.30 14.69
N ASN A 104 4.18 -5.32 14.92
CA ASN A 104 3.61 -5.31 16.27
C ASN A 104 2.91 -6.62 16.64
N TYR A 105 3.45 -7.76 16.22
CA TYR A 105 2.90 -9.09 16.53
C TYR A 105 2.70 -9.31 18.04
N ASP A 106 3.69 -8.93 18.86
CA ASP A 106 3.61 -9.12 20.32
C ASP A 106 2.44 -8.39 20.98
N GLN A 107 2.02 -7.27 20.41
CA GLN A 107 0.84 -6.52 20.88
C GLN A 107 -0.48 -7.20 20.46
N LEU A 108 -0.47 -7.94 19.36
CA LEU A 108 -1.65 -8.53 18.75
C LEU A 108 -1.86 -10.01 19.08
N LYS A 109 -0.83 -10.72 19.54
CA LYS A 109 -0.87 -12.18 19.75
C LYS A 109 -1.99 -12.64 20.69
N GLY A 110 -2.42 -11.79 21.63
CA GLY A 110 -3.50 -12.11 22.58
C GLY A 110 -4.91 -12.06 21.95
N VAL A 111 -5.11 -11.24 20.92
CA VAL A 111 -6.40 -11.08 20.20
C VAL A 111 -6.40 -11.81 18.86
N GLY A 112 -5.22 -12.16 18.33
CA GLY A 112 -5.04 -12.68 16.98
C GLY A 112 -4.75 -11.56 15.98
N VAL A 113 -4.03 -11.89 14.89
CA VAL A 113 -3.63 -10.93 13.85
C VAL A 113 -4.64 -10.83 12.72
N THR A 114 -5.57 -11.76 12.63
CA THR A 114 -6.64 -11.79 11.62
C THR A 114 -8.00 -12.08 12.24
N GLU A 115 -9.04 -11.67 11.56
CA GLU A 115 -10.43 -11.94 11.88
C GLU A 115 -11.18 -12.43 10.63
N VAL A 116 -12.28 -13.13 10.82
CA VAL A 116 -13.16 -13.57 9.72
C VAL A 116 -14.40 -12.69 9.70
N LYS A 117 -14.60 -11.98 8.59
CA LYS A 117 -15.80 -11.19 8.34
C LYS A 117 -16.76 -11.98 7.46
N SER A 118 -17.98 -12.24 7.93
CA SER A 118 -19.04 -12.80 7.11
C SER A 118 -19.76 -11.69 6.34
N GLU A 119 -19.83 -11.82 5.02
CA GLU A 119 -20.57 -10.93 4.13
C GLU A 119 -21.63 -11.72 3.37
N ASN A 120 -22.83 -11.15 3.22
CA ASN A 120 -23.91 -11.75 2.42
C ASN A 120 -24.11 -10.93 1.15
N THR A 121 -24.20 -11.64 0.03
CA THR A 121 -24.69 -11.08 -1.23
C THR A 121 -26.11 -11.58 -1.46
N ILE A 122 -27.09 -10.68 -1.52
CA ILE A 122 -28.49 -11.03 -1.78
C ILE A 122 -28.74 -10.85 -3.28
N ASN A 123 -29.19 -11.94 -3.93
CA ASN A 123 -29.66 -11.86 -5.30
C ASN A 123 -30.97 -11.07 -5.34
N ARG A 124 -31.02 -9.98 -6.08
CA ARG A 124 -32.19 -9.07 -6.12
C ARG A 124 -33.43 -9.71 -6.71
N LEU A 125 -33.29 -10.69 -7.61
CA LEU A 125 -34.40 -11.35 -8.28
C LEU A 125 -34.96 -12.52 -7.47
N THR A 126 -34.07 -13.31 -6.85
CA THR A 126 -34.46 -14.56 -6.15
C THR A 126 -34.47 -14.42 -4.64
N SER A 127 -34.06 -13.30 -4.09
CA SER A 127 -33.88 -13.04 -2.64
C SER A 127 -32.97 -14.06 -1.92
N LYS A 128 -32.23 -14.89 -2.68
CA LYS A 128 -31.29 -15.84 -2.09
C LYS A 128 -30.07 -15.13 -1.56
N ALA A 129 -29.73 -15.42 -0.30
CA ALA A 129 -28.49 -14.99 0.32
C ALA A 129 -27.35 -15.96 -0.06
N ASN A 130 -26.19 -15.41 -0.43
CA ASN A 130 -24.96 -16.16 -0.66
C ASN A 130 -23.91 -15.67 0.34
N PRO A 131 -23.74 -16.35 1.49
CA PRO A 131 -22.77 -15.98 2.50
C PRO A 131 -21.35 -16.27 2.01
N ARG A 132 -20.41 -15.40 2.35
CA ARG A 132 -18.99 -15.55 2.10
C ARG A 132 -18.20 -15.17 3.35
N GLN A 133 -17.14 -15.91 3.61
CA GLN A 133 -16.22 -15.63 4.69
C GLN A 133 -14.93 -15.03 4.15
N ILE A 134 -14.60 -13.84 4.61
CA ILE A 134 -13.41 -13.10 4.19
C ILE A 134 -12.51 -12.95 5.39
N GLU A 135 -11.30 -13.53 5.31
CA GLU A 135 -10.27 -13.25 6.28
C GLU A 135 -9.68 -11.86 6.04
N ARG A 136 -9.41 -11.12 7.09
CA ARG A 136 -8.77 -9.81 7.01
C ARG A 136 -7.86 -9.57 8.21
N VAL A 137 -6.78 -8.86 8.00
CA VAL A 137 -5.89 -8.39 9.06
C VAL A 137 -6.64 -7.39 9.93
N ILE A 138 -6.54 -7.49 11.25
CA ILE A 138 -7.27 -6.62 12.18
C ILE A 138 -6.76 -5.18 12.14
N ALA A 139 -7.62 -4.23 12.49
CA ALA A 139 -7.26 -2.84 12.71
C ALA A 139 -6.21 -2.73 13.85
N GLY A 140 -5.29 -1.77 13.74
CA GLY A 140 -4.17 -1.60 14.67
C GLY A 140 -2.90 -2.36 14.28
N SER A 141 -2.97 -3.28 13.30
CA SER A 141 -1.78 -3.92 12.74
C SER A 141 -0.87 -2.89 12.05
N ARG A 142 0.46 -3.03 12.26
CA ARG A 142 1.47 -2.17 11.63
C ARG A 142 2.41 -2.99 10.78
N PHE A 143 2.67 -2.51 9.56
CA PHE A 143 3.59 -3.13 8.61
C PHE A 143 4.72 -2.19 8.27
N GLY A 144 5.97 -2.70 8.29
CA GLY A 144 7.16 -1.91 7.99
C GLY A 144 7.38 -1.73 6.49
N ILE A 145 7.09 -0.55 5.98
CA ILE A 145 7.30 -0.22 4.58
C ILE A 145 8.76 0.18 4.34
N ASN A 146 9.36 -0.40 3.30
CA ASN A 146 10.67 -0.04 2.81
C ASN A 146 10.60 0.19 1.29
N ILE A 147 10.89 1.43 0.88
CA ILE A 147 10.93 1.82 -0.53
C ILE A 147 12.33 2.34 -0.82
N VAL A 148 12.97 1.84 -1.87
CA VAL A 148 14.25 2.35 -2.37
C VAL A 148 13.98 3.16 -3.62
N TYR A 149 14.40 4.41 -3.63
CA TYR A 149 14.45 5.26 -4.81
C TYR A 149 15.87 5.27 -5.38
N ASN A 150 16.02 4.88 -6.65
CA ASN A 150 17.27 4.92 -7.38
C ASN A 150 17.48 6.31 -7.98
N LEU A 151 18.42 7.05 -7.42
CA LEU A 151 18.77 8.40 -7.88
C LEU A 151 19.54 8.32 -9.20
N SER A 152 18.92 8.76 -10.28
CA SER A 152 19.55 8.88 -11.61
C SER A 152 19.86 10.33 -11.94
N ASP A 153 18.91 11.24 -11.72
CA ASP A 153 19.04 12.68 -11.89
C ASP A 153 18.52 13.40 -10.63
N PRO A 154 19.37 14.19 -9.96
CA PRO A 154 18.96 14.96 -8.79
C PRO A 154 17.84 15.98 -9.08
N LYS A 155 17.73 16.50 -10.30
CA LYS A 155 16.70 17.48 -10.68
C LYS A 155 15.30 16.87 -10.73
N GLU A 156 15.20 15.57 -11.07
CA GLU A 156 13.91 14.88 -11.14
C GLU A 156 13.52 14.22 -9.80
N MET A 157 14.47 14.11 -8.87
CA MET A 157 14.25 13.47 -7.57
C MET A 157 13.16 14.15 -6.77
N GLU A 158 13.17 15.45 -6.69
CA GLU A 158 12.18 16.20 -5.92
C GLU A 158 10.77 15.99 -6.47
N GLU A 159 10.60 16.09 -7.78
CA GLU A 159 9.31 15.82 -8.45
C GLU A 159 8.81 14.41 -8.17
N ASP A 160 9.68 13.41 -8.33
CA ASP A 160 9.35 12.00 -8.12
C ASP A 160 8.92 11.73 -6.67
N LEU A 161 9.67 12.26 -5.68
CA LEU A 161 9.37 12.03 -4.26
C LEU A 161 8.15 12.83 -3.78
N LEU A 162 7.93 14.05 -4.29
CA LEU A 162 6.69 14.80 -4.07
C LEU A 162 5.48 14.06 -4.67
N LEU A 163 5.64 13.44 -5.83
CA LEU A 163 4.55 12.66 -6.42
C LEU A 163 4.28 11.38 -5.64
N LEU A 164 5.32 10.73 -5.10
CA LEU A 164 5.17 9.59 -4.21
C LEU A 164 4.40 9.97 -2.93
N SER A 165 4.71 11.11 -2.29
CA SER A 165 3.97 11.58 -1.11
C SER A 165 2.50 11.82 -1.42
N LYS A 166 2.19 12.42 -2.58
CA LYS A 166 0.80 12.60 -3.05
C LYS A 166 0.08 11.26 -3.27
N ALA A 167 0.77 10.25 -3.83
CA ALA A 167 0.20 8.92 -4.00
C ALA A 167 -0.15 8.26 -2.66
N MET A 168 0.74 8.39 -1.66
CA MET A 168 0.51 7.86 -0.32
C MET A 168 -0.65 8.58 0.38
N LYS A 169 -0.75 9.91 0.25
CA LYS A 169 -1.90 10.70 0.72
C LYS A 169 -3.21 10.24 0.06
N LEU A 170 -3.22 10.03 -1.26
CA LEU A 170 -4.37 9.51 -1.98
C LEU A 170 -4.77 8.12 -1.49
N LEU A 171 -3.81 7.26 -1.14
CA LEU A 171 -4.09 5.94 -0.59
C LEU A 171 -4.80 6.01 0.77
N GLN A 172 -4.45 6.96 1.62
CA GLN A 172 -5.16 7.19 2.90
C GLN A 172 -6.62 7.60 2.68
N LEU A 173 -6.93 8.30 1.57
CA LEU A 173 -8.30 8.66 1.16
C LEU A 173 -9.04 7.51 0.46
N ASP A 174 -8.33 6.51 -0.01
CA ASP A 174 -8.87 5.35 -0.72
C ASP A 174 -8.71 4.09 0.18
N TYR A 175 -8.39 2.95 -0.39
CA TYR A 175 -8.17 1.69 0.33
C TYR A 175 -7.05 0.87 -0.32
N LEU A 176 -6.46 -0.03 0.44
CA LEU A 176 -5.52 -1.05 -0.03
C LEU A 176 -6.20 -2.42 -0.01
N GLY A 177 -5.89 -3.28 -1.00
CA GLY A 177 -6.44 -4.62 -1.11
C GLY A 177 -7.87 -4.68 -1.61
N GLY A 178 -8.58 -5.74 -1.26
CA GLY A 178 -9.94 -6.03 -1.72
C GLY A 178 -11.04 -5.45 -0.83
N HIS A 179 -12.27 -5.42 -1.38
CA HIS A 179 -13.49 -5.07 -0.65
C HIS A 179 -13.51 -3.65 -0.04
N GLY A 180 -12.75 -2.69 -0.61
CA GLY A 180 -12.60 -1.34 -0.06
C GLY A 180 -13.89 -0.54 0.02
N SER A 181 -14.76 -0.65 -0.99
CA SER A 181 -16.08 0.00 -0.99
C SER A 181 -17.04 -0.51 0.10
N ARG A 182 -16.67 -1.62 0.75
CA ARG A 182 -17.43 -2.24 1.87
C ARG A 182 -16.73 -2.09 3.21
N GLY A 183 -15.85 -1.09 3.32
CA GLY A 183 -15.23 -0.67 4.58
C GLY A 183 -13.92 -1.38 4.92
N ASN A 184 -13.31 -2.13 3.99
CA ASN A 184 -12.01 -2.76 4.21
C ASN A 184 -10.86 -1.87 3.72
N GLY A 185 -9.66 -2.09 4.26
CA GLY A 185 -8.40 -1.62 3.68
C GLY A 185 -8.07 -0.14 3.88
N ARG A 186 -8.71 0.56 4.82
CA ARG A 186 -8.27 1.91 5.20
C ARG A 186 -6.94 1.82 5.93
N VAL A 187 -5.98 2.61 5.49
CA VAL A 187 -4.63 2.64 6.05
C VAL A 187 -4.17 4.06 6.28
N SER A 188 -3.16 4.24 7.13
CA SER A 188 -2.40 5.48 7.27
C SER A 188 -0.91 5.19 7.35
N PHE A 189 -0.09 6.20 7.11
CA PHE A 189 1.36 6.09 7.18
C PHE A 189 1.91 6.95 8.30
N GLN A 190 2.88 6.43 9.05
CA GLN A 190 3.50 7.09 10.21
C GLN A 190 5.00 6.80 10.26
N ASN A 191 5.73 7.53 11.09
CA ASN A 191 7.16 7.30 11.41
C ASN A 191 8.06 7.35 10.16
N PHE A 192 7.91 8.37 9.32
CA PHE A 192 8.73 8.52 8.12
C PHE A 192 10.20 8.77 8.42
N GLN A 193 11.05 8.03 7.70
CA GLN A 193 12.49 8.22 7.65
C GLN A 193 12.93 8.26 6.19
N VAL A 194 13.67 9.29 5.79
CA VAL A 194 14.25 9.44 4.45
C VAL A 194 15.75 9.51 4.58
N ILE A 195 16.45 8.48 4.12
CA ILE A 195 17.87 8.24 4.38
C ILE A 195 18.62 8.15 3.04
N PRO A 196 19.63 9.00 2.77
CA PRO A 196 20.46 8.89 1.58
C PRO A 196 21.47 7.74 1.72
N TYR A 197 21.83 7.11 0.57
CA TYR A 197 22.89 6.13 0.49
C TYR A 197 23.73 6.33 -0.79
N PRO A 198 25.07 6.40 -0.69
CA PRO A 198 25.85 6.45 0.57
C PRO A 198 25.52 7.70 1.41
N GLU A 199 25.86 7.70 2.69
CA GLU A 199 25.61 8.83 3.60
C GLU A 199 26.30 10.12 3.14
N THR A 200 27.37 9.98 2.35
CA THR A 200 28.10 11.09 1.71
C THR A 200 27.37 11.69 0.50
N LEU A 201 26.20 11.16 0.16
CA LEU A 201 25.42 11.66 -0.97
C LEU A 201 24.93 13.09 -0.69
N ASN A 202 25.47 14.05 -1.43
CA ASN A 202 25.13 15.47 -1.25
C ASN A 202 23.81 15.80 -1.97
N VAL A 203 22.68 15.54 -1.31
CA VAL A 203 21.34 15.91 -1.75
C VAL A 203 20.57 16.53 -0.58
N ASP A 204 19.85 17.59 -0.86
CA ASP A 204 18.96 18.20 0.13
C ASP A 204 17.67 17.36 0.22
N LEU A 205 17.44 16.74 1.37
CA LEU A 205 16.24 15.93 1.65
C LEU A 205 15.31 16.57 2.69
N ASP A 206 15.63 17.74 3.21
CA ASP A 206 14.87 18.32 4.32
C ASP A 206 13.47 18.75 3.86
N GLY A 207 13.36 19.36 2.67
CA GLY A 207 12.07 19.65 2.05
C GLY A 207 11.24 18.39 1.82
N ILE A 208 11.85 17.30 1.39
CA ILE A 208 11.19 15.99 1.16
C ILE A 208 10.73 15.38 2.49
N ARG A 209 11.58 15.38 3.53
CA ARG A 209 11.22 14.91 4.88
C ARG A 209 10.02 15.68 5.44
N GLN A 210 10.06 16.99 5.30
CA GLN A 210 8.96 17.86 5.75
C GLN A 210 7.68 17.55 4.98
N THR A 211 7.74 17.35 3.67
CA THR A 211 6.57 17.00 2.85
C THR A 211 5.94 15.67 3.29
N PHE A 212 6.74 14.60 3.48
CA PHE A 212 6.19 13.34 3.98
C PHE A 212 5.54 13.50 5.35
N LYS A 213 6.12 14.30 6.23
CA LYS A 213 5.56 14.58 7.54
C LYS A 213 4.24 15.33 7.45
N THR A 214 4.20 16.49 6.81
CA THR A 214 3.00 17.37 6.80
C THR A 214 1.90 16.85 5.88
N GLU A 215 2.24 16.34 4.69
CA GLU A 215 1.26 15.94 3.69
C GLU A 215 0.75 14.52 3.86
N VAL A 216 1.49 13.65 4.54
CA VAL A 216 1.11 12.25 4.69
C VAL A 216 0.90 11.88 6.16
N GLU A 217 1.90 12.05 7.02
CA GLU A 217 1.84 11.59 8.40
C GLU A 217 0.82 12.38 9.24
N GLU A 218 0.82 13.70 9.15
CA GLU A 218 -0.10 14.57 9.86
C GLU A 218 -1.51 14.57 9.25
N TYR A 219 -1.67 14.03 8.04
CA TYR A 219 -2.95 13.90 7.37
C TYR A 219 -3.72 12.66 7.86
N GLU A 220 -4.25 12.72 9.08
CA GLU A 220 -5.07 11.65 9.65
C GLU A 220 -6.56 11.87 9.34
N LEU A 221 -7.05 11.23 8.26
CA LEU A 221 -8.47 11.24 7.93
C LEU A 221 -9.30 10.36 8.89
N PHE A 222 -8.69 9.31 9.41
CA PHE A 222 -9.31 8.35 10.32
C PHE A 222 -8.44 8.21 11.57
N SER A 223 -8.42 9.24 12.40
CA SER A 223 -7.93 9.13 13.77
C SER A 223 -8.83 8.12 14.49
N ALA A 224 -8.38 6.87 14.53
CA ALA A 224 -8.89 5.94 15.52
C ALA A 224 -8.39 6.43 16.89
N LYS A 225 -8.97 7.48 17.43
CA LYS A 225 -9.01 7.61 18.89
C LYS A 225 -9.82 6.39 19.32
N ALA A 226 -9.12 5.31 19.66
CA ALA A 226 -9.71 4.27 20.44
C ALA A 226 -10.26 4.98 21.67
N GLY A 227 -11.57 5.11 21.71
CA GLY A 227 -12.25 5.43 22.95
C GLY A 227 -11.88 4.29 23.90
N VAL A 228 -11.11 4.61 24.91
CA VAL A 228 -10.94 3.81 26.11
C VAL A 228 -12.29 3.75 26.81
#